data_10cc0d5f5cb99b2c0fbb438f4fd5169c
#
_entry.id   10cc0d5f5cb99b2c0fbb438f4fd5169c
#
_cell.length_a   1.000
_cell.length_b   1.000
_cell.length_c   1.000
_cell.angle_alpha   90.00
_cell.angle_beta   90.00
_cell.angle_gamma   90.00
#
_symmetry.space_group_name_H-M   'P 1'
#
loop_
_entity.id
_entity.type
_entity.pdbx_description
1 polymer ?
#
loop_
_entity_poly.entity_id
_entity_poly.type
_entity_poly.pdbx_seq_one_letter_code
_entity_poly.pdbx_strand_id
1 'polypeptide(L)'
;MEFEDTPLFDWLKKNRLFLLVLLVGILALAANERFGPAIRDGAIAKSWDLFQTVTADLNIDENLSSSLQLAREDDRIFPWIVFGATKAALLQRNMNALQTLRPELEGLSSGSGSNLAMASPSGSISIASFLLERVTEMEAGESKTFVNPEPAGTSVKFVVTDSLETTYEFTVGTYEASAPGASELFLSAVEAGTFVAMPLTGFGGRTLKLEGLGAEASPPLERDFGFFHLAGSLSTIQKPGEPGEQEVDSIQILLEDNTFADGQATVFGSITAGLDELKTAIISADPEITFTVTSATVL
;
A
#
# COMPACT_ATOMS: atom_id res chain seq x y z
N MET A 1 -0.59 10.11 75.95
CA MET A 1 -1.77 10.29 75.11
C MET A 1 -2.06 8.94 74.46
N GLU A 2 -3.01 8.19 75.07
CA GLU A 2 -3.44 6.90 74.56
C GLU A 2 -4.38 7.16 73.35
N PHE A 3 -3.91 6.90 72.16
CA PHE A 3 -4.68 7.00 70.94
C PHE A 3 -5.53 5.76 70.64
N GLU A 4 -5.67 4.85 71.62
CA GLU A 4 -6.22 3.49 71.39
C GLU A 4 -7.75 3.37 71.45
N ASP A 5 -8.49 4.42 71.88
CA ASP A 5 -9.96 4.32 72.10
C ASP A 5 -10.79 5.22 71.14
N THR A 6 -10.39 5.42 69.89
CA THR A 6 -11.25 6.12 68.96
C THR A 6 -12.05 5.09 68.09
N PRO A 7 -13.36 5.36 67.85
CA PRO A 7 -14.19 4.50 66.97
C PRO A 7 -13.60 4.28 65.61
N LEU A 8 -12.75 5.18 65.16
CA LEU A 8 -12.00 5.09 63.91
C LEU A 8 -10.95 3.98 63.96
N PHE A 9 -10.25 3.81 65.08
CA PHE A 9 -9.18 2.83 65.23
C PHE A 9 -9.73 1.38 65.25
N ASP A 10 -10.89 1.19 65.88
CA ASP A 10 -11.61 -0.09 65.89
C ASP A 10 -12.15 -0.43 64.47
N TRP A 11 -12.66 0.56 63.77
CA TRP A 11 -13.12 0.39 62.38
C TRP A 11 -11.95 0.01 61.48
N LEU A 12 -10.79 0.66 61.58
CA LEU A 12 -9.58 0.37 60.85
C LEU A 12 -9.05 -1.04 61.11
N LYS A 13 -9.02 -1.47 62.43
CA LYS A 13 -8.64 -2.83 62.81
C LYS A 13 -9.58 -3.86 62.21
N LYS A 14 -10.88 -3.61 62.24
CA LYS A 14 -11.91 -4.51 61.73
C LYS A 14 -11.86 -4.66 60.21
N ASN A 15 -11.50 -3.58 59.49
CA ASN A 15 -11.47 -3.54 58.05
C ASN A 15 -10.03 -3.55 57.45
N ARG A 16 -9.02 -3.94 58.24
CA ARG A 16 -7.61 -3.93 57.84
C ARG A 16 -7.32 -4.65 56.51
N LEU A 17 -7.97 -5.80 56.32
CA LEU A 17 -7.79 -6.60 55.09
C LEU A 17 -8.38 -5.90 53.86
N PHE A 18 -9.57 -5.32 54.03
CA PHE A 18 -10.21 -4.53 52.95
C PHE A 18 -9.39 -3.29 52.61
N LEU A 19 -8.88 -2.56 53.61
CA LEU A 19 -8.03 -1.41 53.41
C LEU A 19 -6.70 -1.76 52.73
N LEU A 20 -6.14 -2.92 53.07
CA LEU A 20 -4.92 -3.41 52.47
C LEU A 20 -5.16 -3.76 50.98
N VAL A 21 -6.26 -4.43 50.66
CA VAL A 21 -6.65 -4.74 49.27
C VAL A 21 -6.89 -3.44 48.47
N LEU A 22 -7.59 -2.48 49.09
CA LEU A 22 -7.84 -1.16 48.46
C LEU A 22 -6.54 -0.40 48.22
N LEU A 23 -5.62 -0.40 49.17
CA LEU A 23 -4.31 0.24 49.03
C LEU A 23 -3.49 -0.42 47.93
N VAL A 24 -3.45 -1.73 47.87
CA VAL A 24 -2.76 -2.50 46.80
C VAL A 24 -3.39 -2.17 45.45
N GLY A 25 -4.72 -2.09 45.36
CA GLY A 25 -5.43 -1.72 44.13
C GLY A 25 -5.07 -0.32 43.67
N ILE A 26 -5.05 0.67 44.58
CA ILE A 26 -4.66 2.07 44.24
C ILE A 26 -3.19 2.11 43.79
N LEU A 27 -2.29 1.42 44.47
CA LEU A 27 -0.88 1.37 44.11
C LEU A 27 -0.67 0.70 42.76
N ALA A 28 -1.42 -0.36 42.47
CA ALA A 28 -1.37 -1.04 41.17
C ALA A 28 -1.86 -0.13 40.03
N LEU A 29 -2.96 0.63 40.27
CA LEU A 29 -3.45 1.61 39.29
C LEU A 29 -2.44 2.73 39.07
N ALA A 30 -1.88 3.32 40.14
CA ALA A 30 -0.87 4.38 40.05
C ALA A 30 0.42 3.87 39.36
N ALA A 31 0.83 2.65 39.63
CA ALA A 31 1.97 2.02 38.95
C ALA A 31 1.68 1.82 37.45
N ASN A 32 0.46 1.35 37.10
CA ASN A 32 0.06 1.17 35.71
C ASN A 32 0.00 2.50 34.96
N GLU A 33 -0.53 3.58 35.57
CA GLU A 33 -0.53 4.90 34.95
C GLU A 33 0.88 5.45 34.72
N ARG A 34 1.78 5.24 35.69
CA ARG A 34 3.14 5.81 35.62
C ARG A 34 4.09 4.99 34.73
N PHE A 35 4.00 3.68 34.76
CA PHE A 35 4.95 2.77 34.07
C PHE A 35 4.32 2.09 32.86
N GLY A 36 2.99 2.03 32.76
CA GLY A 36 2.28 1.38 31.67
C GLY A 36 2.63 1.91 30.30
N PRO A 37 2.74 3.23 30.06
CA PRO A 37 3.19 3.77 28.78
C PRO A 37 4.60 3.29 28.42
N ALA A 38 5.57 3.44 29.33
CA ALA A 38 6.96 3.06 29.07
C ALA A 38 7.12 1.55 28.82
N ILE A 39 6.35 0.70 29.50
CA ILE A 39 6.34 -0.74 29.26
C ILE A 39 5.74 -1.06 27.87
N ARG A 40 4.65 -0.39 27.50
CA ARG A 40 4.03 -0.54 26.17
C ARG A 40 4.94 -0.06 25.05
N ASP A 41 5.56 1.10 25.21
CA ASP A 41 6.47 1.67 24.23
C ASP A 41 7.72 0.79 24.05
N GLY A 42 8.26 0.26 25.13
CA GLY A 42 9.36 -0.70 25.09
C GLY A 42 8.97 -2.04 24.41
N ALA A 43 7.74 -2.50 24.61
CA ALA A 43 7.23 -3.70 23.96
C ALA A 43 6.99 -3.46 22.45
N ILE A 44 6.49 -2.29 22.08
CA ILE A 44 6.31 -1.89 20.68
C ILE A 44 7.66 -1.75 19.98
N ALA A 45 8.64 -1.10 20.62
CA ALA A 45 9.99 -0.97 20.07
C ALA A 45 10.63 -2.34 19.78
N LYS A 46 10.52 -3.31 20.72
CA LYS A 46 10.99 -4.67 20.49
C LYS A 46 10.30 -5.36 19.31
N SER A 47 8.98 -5.17 19.17
CA SER A 47 8.25 -5.73 18.03
C SER A 47 8.74 -5.13 16.71
N TRP A 48 9.00 -3.82 16.68
CA TRP A 48 9.54 -3.17 15.50
C TRP A 48 10.96 -3.64 15.15
N ASP A 49 11.83 -3.80 16.13
CA ASP A 49 13.19 -4.33 15.91
C ASP A 49 13.13 -5.74 15.34
N LEU A 50 12.26 -6.61 15.89
CA LEU A 50 12.06 -7.96 15.38
C LEU A 50 11.47 -7.94 13.97
N PHE A 51 10.47 -7.10 13.71
CA PHE A 51 9.87 -6.94 12.38
C PHE A 51 10.92 -6.53 11.33
N GLN A 52 11.75 -5.53 11.65
CA GLN A 52 12.82 -5.09 10.75
C GLN A 52 13.85 -6.20 10.51
N THR A 53 14.25 -6.91 11.56
CA THR A 53 15.19 -8.04 11.45
C THR A 53 14.63 -9.13 10.54
N VAL A 54 13.40 -9.56 10.78
CA VAL A 54 12.78 -10.62 9.98
C VAL A 54 12.58 -10.18 8.53
N THR A 55 12.13 -8.93 8.29
CA THR A 55 11.88 -8.45 6.93
C THR A 55 13.16 -8.19 6.14
N ALA A 56 14.25 -7.77 6.80
CA ALA A 56 15.53 -7.56 6.15
C ALA A 56 16.15 -8.87 5.64
N ASP A 57 15.99 -9.96 6.39
CA ASP A 57 16.55 -11.27 6.08
C ASP A 57 15.59 -12.18 5.30
N LEU A 58 14.31 -11.79 5.14
CA LEU A 58 13.30 -12.64 4.54
C LEU A 58 13.61 -12.89 3.06
N ASN A 59 13.97 -14.15 2.77
CA ASN A 59 14.06 -14.68 1.43
C ASN A 59 13.04 -15.83 1.28
N ILE A 60 12.06 -15.64 0.40
CA ILE A 60 10.94 -16.57 0.23
C ILE A 60 11.42 -17.94 -0.25
N ASP A 61 12.51 -18.00 -1.01
CA ASP A 61 13.05 -19.23 -1.58
C ASP A 61 13.95 -19.99 -0.60
N GLU A 62 14.67 -19.27 0.26
CA GLU A 62 15.77 -19.85 1.05
C GLU A 62 15.45 -20.03 2.51
N ASN A 63 14.78 -19.06 3.15
CA ASN A 63 14.66 -19.01 4.61
C ASN A 63 13.24 -18.72 5.14
N LEU A 64 12.22 -18.85 4.31
CA LEU A 64 10.82 -18.54 4.70
C LEU A 64 10.43 -19.21 6.03
N SER A 65 10.67 -20.51 6.18
CA SER A 65 10.27 -21.27 7.38
C SER A 65 10.97 -20.77 8.64
N SER A 66 12.26 -20.45 8.60
CA SER A 66 13.00 -19.91 9.74
C SER A 66 12.56 -18.49 10.08
N SER A 67 12.28 -17.68 9.09
CA SER A 67 11.76 -16.31 9.27
C SER A 67 10.36 -16.32 9.90
N LEU A 68 9.47 -17.23 9.47
CA LEU A 68 8.16 -17.42 10.10
C LEU A 68 8.28 -17.92 11.53
N GLN A 69 9.21 -18.83 11.83
CA GLN A 69 9.45 -19.31 13.18
C GLN A 69 9.91 -18.17 14.11
N LEU A 70 10.82 -17.33 13.63
CA LEU A 70 11.29 -16.16 14.38
C LEU A 70 10.16 -15.14 14.58
N ALA A 71 9.34 -14.88 13.56
CA ALA A 71 8.22 -13.97 13.66
C ALA A 71 7.14 -14.41 14.68
N ARG A 72 6.97 -15.72 14.93
CA ARG A 72 6.05 -16.27 15.93
C ARG A 72 6.41 -15.93 17.38
N GLU A 73 7.61 -15.38 17.62
CA GLU A 73 7.98 -14.90 18.96
C GLU A 73 7.16 -13.65 19.36
N ASP A 74 6.53 -12.95 18.41
CA ASP A 74 5.65 -11.82 18.69
C ASP A 74 4.37 -11.87 17.84
N ASP A 75 3.25 -12.15 18.48
CA ASP A 75 1.92 -12.24 17.86
C ASP A 75 1.47 -10.95 17.15
N ARG A 76 2.08 -9.80 17.47
CA ARG A 76 1.74 -8.50 16.85
C ARG A 76 2.33 -8.35 15.47
N ILE A 77 3.51 -8.93 15.22
CA ILE A 77 4.19 -8.82 13.93
C ILE A 77 3.96 -10.02 13.03
N PHE A 78 3.71 -11.19 13.61
CA PHE A 78 3.55 -12.45 12.88
C PHE A 78 2.55 -12.33 11.72
N PRO A 79 1.32 -11.78 11.90
CA PRO A 79 0.38 -11.64 10.79
C PRO A 79 0.94 -10.81 9.63
N TRP A 80 1.64 -9.72 9.94
CA TRP A 80 2.19 -8.83 8.91
C TRP A 80 3.32 -9.47 8.11
N ILE A 81 4.15 -10.30 8.75
CA ILE A 81 5.18 -11.09 8.06
C ILE A 81 4.53 -12.12 7.14
N VAL A 82 3.51 -12.85 7.62
CA VAL A 82 2.75 -13.80 6.80
C VAL A 82 2.10 -13.10 5.61
N PHE A 83 1.44 -11.97 5.80
CA PHE A 83 0.80 -11.22 4.72
C PHE A 83 1.82 -10.72 3.68
N GLY A 84 2.93 -10.15 4.14
CA GLY A 84 4.01 -9.68 3.27
C GLY A 84 4.64 -10.81 2.46
N ALA A 85 4.98 -11.93 3.11
CA ALA A 85 5.53 -13.10 2.46
C ALA A 85 4.55 -13.73 1.46
N THR A 86 3.26 -13.83 1.82
CA THR A 86 2.23 -14.33 0.90
C THR A 86 2.09 -13.44 -0.33
N LYS A 87 2.04 -12.12 -0.14
CA LYS A 87 1.98 -11.18 -1.26
C LYS A 87 3.19 -11.34 -2.19
N ALA A 88 4.39 -11.44 -1.64
CA ALA A 88 5.60 -11.62 -2.41
C ALA A 88 5.61 -12.98 -3.16
N ALA A 89 5.15 -14.07 -2.50
CA ALA A 89 5.04 -15.38 -3.12
C ALA A 89 4.00 -15.41 -4.26
N LEU A 90 2.87 -14.70 -4.10
CA LEU A 90 1.86 -14.55 -5.16
C LEU A 90 2.44 -13.80 -6.37
N LEU A 91 3.16 -12.70 -6.15
CA LEU A 91 3.80 -11.93 -7.22
C LEU A 91 4.86 -12.74 -7.98
N GLN A 92 5.65 -13.54 -7.26
CA GLN A 92 6.68 -14.39 -7.85
C GLN A 92 6.14 -15.72 -8.39
N ARG A 93 4.84 -16.01 -8.19
CA ARG A 93 4.21 -17.29 -8.49
C ARG A 93 4.95 -18.49 -7.86
N ASN A 94 5.48 -18.29 -6.66
CA ASN A 94 6.24 -19.30 -5.93
C ASN A 94 5.28 -20.25 -5.20
N MET A 95 4.88 -21.32 -5.88
CA MET A 95 3.93 -22.31 -5.36
C MET A 95 4.42 -23.01 -4.09
N ASN A 96 5.72 -23.26 -3.96
CA ASN A 96 6.28 -23.91 -2.77
C ASN A 96 6.14 -23.00 -1.53
N ALA A 97 6.42 -21.71 -1.70
CA ALA A 97 6.22 -20.73 -0.62
C ALA A 97 4.73 -20.59 -0.26
N LEU A 98 3.83 -20.57 -1.26
CA LEU A 98 2.39 -20.49 -1.04
C LEU A 98 1.85 -21.69 -0.26
N GLN A 99 2.32 -22.91 -0.55
CA GLN A 99 1.98 -24.11 0.20
C GLN A 99 2.44 -24.04 1.67
N THR A 100 3.59 -23.43 1.93
CA THR A 100 4.10 -23.19 3.29
C THR A 100 3.28 -22.14 4.04
N LEU A 101 2.82 -21.08 3.35
CA LEU A 101 2.10 -19.95 3.93
C LEU A 101 0.61 -20.22 4.11
N ARG A 102 0.02 -21.13 3.34
CA ARG A 102 -1.42 -21.43 3.40
C ARG A 102 -1.91 -21.80 4.80
N PRO A 103 -1.31 -22.76 5.52
CA PRO A 103 -1.76 -23.12 6.87
C PRO A 103 -1.66 -21.95 7.86
N GLU A 104 -0.68 -21.04 7.67
CA GLU A 104 -0.56 -19.83 8.48
C GLU A 104 -1.72 -18.85 8.22
N LEU A 105 -2.10 -18.66 6.96
CA LEU A 105 -3.25 -17.85 6.59
C LEU A 105 -4.57 -18.43 7.10
N GLU A 106 -4.74 -19.75 7.03
CA GLU A 106 -5.92 -20.45 7.60
C GLU A 106 -6.03 -20.23 9.11
N GLY A 107 -4.91 -20.36 9.82
CA GLY A 107 -4.83 -20.05 11.24
C GLY A 107 -5.16 -18.60 11.57
N LEU A 108 -4.64 -17.64 10.78
CA LEU A 108 -4.93 -16.22 10.94
C LEU A 108 -6.36 -15.83 10.57
N SER A 109 -6.96 -16.48 9.58
CA SER A 109 -8.34 -16.18 9.15
C SER A 109 -9.38 -16.58 10.21
N SER A 110 -9.09 -17.61 10.99
CA SER A 110 -9.97 -18.14 12.05
C SER A 110 -9.59 -17.66 13.46
N GLY A 111 -8.40 -17.09 13.65
CA GLY A 111 -7.82 -16.72 14.94
C GLY A 111 -7.68 -15.22 15.16
N SER A 112 -6.58 -14.84 15.83
CA SER A 112 -6.27 -13.45 16.21
C SER A 112 -6.10 -12.50 15.01
N GLY A 113 -5.74 -13.03 13.84
CA GLY A 113 -5.60 -12.25 12.59
C GLY A 113 -6.93 -11.91 11.92
N SER A 114 -8.05 -12.52 12.33
CA SER A 114 -9.39 -12.28 11.75
C SER A 114 -9.87 -10.83 11.89
N ASN A 115 -9.37 -10.11 12.90
CA ASN A 115 -9.68 -8.69 13.14
C ASN A 115 -8.89 -7.72 12.27
N LEU A 116 -7.83 -8.20 11.59
CA LEU A 116 -7.07 -7.39 10.64
C LEU A 116 -7.83 -7.38 9.31
N ALA A 117 -8.55 -6.30 9.07
CA ALA A 117 -9.46 -6.17 7.97
C ALA A 117 -9.09 -5.00 7.05
N MET A 118 -9.44 -5.14 5.78
CA MET A 118 -9.35 -4.10 4.77
C MET A 118 -10.74 -3.72 4.27
N ALA A 119 -10.87 -2.49 3.78
CA ALA A 119 -12.11 -2.07 3.13
C ALA A 119 -12.31 -2.84 1.81
N SER A 120 -13.55 -3.20 1.54
CA SER A 120 -13.97 -3.86 0.29
C SER A 120 -15.26 -3.21 -0.18
N PRO A 121 -15.60 -3.23 -1.47
CA PRO A 121 -16.87 -2.72 -1.98
C PRO A 121 -18.10 -3.36 -1.32
N SER A 122 -17.98 -4.62 -0.89
CA SER A 122 -19.01 -5.38 -0.18
C SER A 122 -19.00 -5.20 1.33
N GLY A 123 -18.09 -4.35 1.88
CA GLY A 123 -17.92 -4.14 3.32
C GLY A 123 -16.46 -4.34 3.76
N SER A 124 -16.25 -4.91 4.95
CA SER A 124 -14.93 -5.23 5.46
C SER A 124 -14.61 -6.71 5.25
N ILE A 125 -13.42 -7.00 4.73
CA ILE A 125 -12.91 -8.37 4.56
C ILE A 125 -11.63 -8.56 5.38
N SER A 126 -11.45 -9.72 6.01
CA SER A 126 -10.19 -10.06 6.68
C SER A 126 -9.07 -10.17 5.64
N ILE A 127 -7.91 -9.57 5.95
CA ILE A 127 -6.72 -9.64 5.09
C ILE A 127 -6.30 -11.09 4.87
N ALA A 128 -6.32 -11.91 5.92
CA ALA A 128 -5.99 -13.33 5.82
C ALA A 128 -6.93 -14.08 4.88
N SER A 129 -8.25 -13.85 4.99
CA SER A 129 -9.25 -14.47 4.13
C SER A 129 -9.08 -14.04 2.67
N PHE A 130 -8.83 -12.76 2.43
CA PHE A 130 -8.57 -12.25 1.09
C PHE A 130 -7.33 -12.91 0.46
N LEU A 131 -6.22 -12.96 1.18
CA LEU A 131 -5.00 -13.59 0.67
C LEU A 131 -5.18 -15.11 0.46
N LEU A 132 -5.90 -15.79 1.35
CA LEU A 132 -6.20 -17.22 1.22
C LEU A 132 -7.02 -17.51 -0.03
N GLU A 133 -8.00 -16.66 -0.36
CA GLU A 133 -8.74 -16.74 -1.61
C GLU A 133 -7.81 -16.64 -2.82
N ARG A 134 -6.86 -15.67 -2.82
CA ARG A 134 -5.88 -15.50 -3.90
C ARG A 134 -4.94 -16.70 -4.03
N VAL A 135 -4.48 -17.26 -2.92
CA VAL A 135 -3.66 -18.49 -2.93
C VAL A 135 -4.45 -19.65 -3.55
N THR A 136 -5.72 -19.81 -3.15
CA THR A 136 -6.58 -20.86 -3.68
C THR A 136 -6.84 -20.72 -5.19
N GLU A 137 -7.10 -19.50 -5.66
CA GLU A 137 -7.28 -19.20 -7.09
C GLU A 137 -6.00 -19.52 -7.88
N MET A 138 -4.82 -19.20 -7.35
CA MET A 138 -3.55 -19.49 -7.99
C MET A 138 -3.26 -21.01 -8.05
N GLU A 139 -3.53 -21.75 -6.97
CA GLU A 139 -3.38 -23.20 -6.91
C GLU A 139 -4.33 -23.93 -7.87
N ALA A 140 -5.55 -23.42 -8.04
CA ALA A 140 -6.52 -23.95 -9.00
C ALA A 140 -6.15 -23.66 -10.47
N GLY A 141 -5.08 -22.89 -10.71
CA GLY A 141 -4.75 -22.41 -12.05
C GLY A 141 -5.75 -21.36 -12.57
N GLU A 142 -6.68 -20.94 -11.73
CA GLU A 142 -7.66 -19.88 -12.01
C GLU A 142 -7.05 -18.49 -11.78
N SER A 143 -5.76 -18.33 -12.12
CA SER A 143 -5.12 -17.01 -12.03
C SER A 143 -6.01 -16.00 -12.77
N LYS A 144 -6.89 -15.35 -12.04
CA LYS A 144 -7.52 -14.13 -12.54
C LYS A 144 -6.35 -13.20 -12.82
N THR A 145 -5.99 -13.12 -14.07
CA THR A 145 -5.15 -12.05 -14.56
C THR A 145 -5.94 -10.81 -14.20
N PHE A 146 -5.47 -10.04 -13.21
CA PHE A 146 -6.03 -8.72 -12.97
C PHE A 146 -5.74 -7.95 -14.26
N VAL A 147 -6.77 -7.69 -15.00
CA VAL A 147 -6.69 -6.95 -16.26
C VAL A 147 -7.61 -5.77 -16.09
N ASN A 148 -7.10 -4.58 -16.24
CA ASN A 148 -7.96 -3.43 -16.36
C ASN A 148 -8.82 -3.61 -17.62
N PRO A 149 -10.09 -3.19 -17.59
CA PRO A 149 -10.89 -3.18 -18.80
C PRO A 149 -10.24 -2.32 -19.88
N GLU A 150 -10.58 -2.56 -21.14
CA GLU A 150 -10.14 -1.66 -22.20
C GLU A 150 -10.72 -0.26 -21.97
N PRO A 151 -9.89 0.79 -22.11
CA PRO A 151 -10.38 2.16 -22.00
C PRO A 151 -11.46 2.46 -23.06
N ALA A 152 -12.60 2.96 -22.62
CA ALA A 152 -13.72 3.31 -23.47
C ALA A 152 -13.89 4.84 -23.68
N GLY A 153 -13.00 5.63 -23.07
CA GLY A 153 -13.01 7.09 -23.17
C GLY A 153 -12.13 7.62 -24.30
N THR A 154 -11.83 8.89 -24.21
CA THR A 154 -11.00 9.61 -25.20
C THR A 154 -9.62 9.05 -25.28
N SER A 155 -9.08 8.93 -26.48
CA SER A 155 -7.71 8.48 -26.74
C SER A 155 -6.78 9.66 -27.02
N VAL A 156 -5.56 9.56 -26.49
CA VAL A 156 -4.50 10.57 -26.69
C VAL A 156 -3.25 9.89 -27.22
N LYS A 157 -2.71 10.40 -28.34
CA LYS A 157 -1.44 9.96 -28.88
C LYS A 157 -0.32 10.83 -28.34
N PHE A 158 0.69 10.21 -27.76
CA PHE A 158 1.93 10.82 -27.34
C PHE A 158 3.05 10.48 -28.32
N VAL A 159 3.90 11.47 -28.57
CA VAL A 159 5.18 11.30 -29.26
C VAL A 159 6.28 11.76 -28.31
N VAL A 160 7.22 10.88 -28.05
CA VAL A 160 8.37 11.11 -27.18
C VAL A 160 9.64 10.99 -28.00
N THR A 161 10.57 11.91 -27.81
CA THR A 161 11.87 11.85 -28.48
C THR A 161 12.97 11.77 -27.43
N ASP A 162 13.93 10.89 -27.62
CA ASP A 162 15.10 10.81 -26.76
C ASP A 162 16.18 11.82 -27.17
N SER A 163 17.22 11.99 -26.35
CA SER A 163 18.34 12.89 -26.63
C SER A 163 19.20 12.47 -27.81
N LEU A 164 18.98 11.29 -28.40
CA LEU A 164 19.60 10.79 -29.62
C LEU A 164 18.71 11.00 -30.86
N GLU A 165 17.62 11.76 -30.73
CA GLU A 165 16.64 12.05 -31.78
C GLU A 165 15.81 10.82 -32.21
N THR A 166 15.79 9.73 -31.43
CA THR A 166 14.90 8.57 -31.67
C THR A 166 13.51 8.90 -31.16
N THR A 167 12.50 8.58 -31.96
CA THR A 167 11.11 8.89 -31.64
C THR A 167 10.33 7.63 -31.30
N TYR A 168 9.53 7.71 -30.24
CA TYR A 168 8.65 6.66 -29.74
C TYR A 168 7.22 7.17 -29.67
N GLU A 169 6.27 6.35 -30.08
CA GLU A 169 4.86 6.70 -30.06
C GLU A 169 4.10 5.75 -29.15
N PHE A 170 3.19 6.29 -28.35
CA PHE A 170 2.25 5.47 -27.58
C PHE A 170 0.88 6.14 -27.51
N THR A 171 -0.14 5.34 -27.36
CA THR A 171 -1.53 5.82 -27.26
C THR A 171 -2.08 5.47 -25.88
N VAL A 172 -2.73 6.44 -25.26
CA VAL A 172 -3.42 6.33 -23.96
C VAL A 172 -4.92 6.40 -24.21
N GLY A 173 -5.69 5.51 -23.61
CA GLY A 173 -7.13 5.64 -23.50
C GLY A 173 -7.52 5.99 -22.06
N THR A 174 -8.57 6.78 -21.89
CA THR A 174 -9.06 7.23 -20.58
C THR A 174 -10.22 6.38 -20.07
N TYR A 175 -10.43 6.38 -18.74
CA TYR A 175 -11.58 5.76 -18.05
C TYR A 175 -12.54 6.83 -17.55
N GLU A 176 -13.05 7.67 -18.44
CA GLU A 176 -13.89 8.83 -18.13
C GLU A 176 -15.13 8.49 -17.27
N ALA A 177 -15.71 7.31 -17.48
CA ALA A 177 -16.87 6.88 -16.71
C ALA A 177 -16.55 6.55 -15.25
N SER A 178 -15.32 6.08 -14.98
CA SER A 178 -14.89 5.61 -13.66
C SER A 178 -14.03 6.63 -12.91
N ALA A 179 -13.33 7.48 -13.65
CA ALA A 179 -12.47 8.54 -13.12
C ALA A 179 -12.65 9.85 -13.92
N PRO A 180 -13.87 10.44 -13.88
CA PRO A 180 -14.18 11.61 -14.69
C PRO A 180 -13.30 12.81 -14.37
N GLY A 181 -13.06 13.12 -13.10
CA GLY A 181 -12.26 14.28 -12.69
C GLY A 181 -10.80 14.17 -13.06
N ALA A 182 -10.18 13.00 -12.86
CA ALA A 182 -8.80 12.77 -13.25
C ALA A 182 -8.63 12.74 -14.80
N SER A 183 -9.61 12.17 -15.50
CA SER A 183 -9.63 12.16 -16.96
C SER A 183 -9.78 13.57 -17.53
N GLU A 184 -10.69 14.40 -17.00
CA GLU A 184 -10.88 15.78 -17.39
C GLU A 184 -9.63 16.63 -17.17
N LEU A 185 -8.97 16.49 -16.03
CA LEU A 185 -7.72 17.16 -15.70
C LEU A 185 -6.64 16.80 -16.74
N PHE A 186 -6.50 15.51 -17.05
CA PHE A 186 -5.54 15.03 -18.03
C PHE A 186 -5.82 15.57 -19.43
N LEU A 187 -7.05 15.45 -19.92
CA LEU A 187 -7.44 15.91 -21.25
C LEU A 187 -7.28 17.43 -21.40
N SER A 188 -7.68 18.21 -20.39
CA SER A 188 -7.48 19.66 -20.37
C SER A 188 -5.99 20.04 -20.46
N ALA A 189 -5.12 19.30 -19.77
CA ALA A 189 -3.67 19.51 -19.84
C ALA A 189 -3.10 19.15 -21.24
N VAL A 190 -3.63 18.10 -21.88
CA VAL A 190 -3.28 17.77 -23.29
C VAL A 190 -3.69 18.88 -24.24
N GLU A 191 -4.93 19.35 -24.14
CA GLU A 191 -5.46 20.44 -24.99
C GLU A 191 -4.71 21.76 -24.80
N ALA A 192 -4.31 22.05 -23.56
CA ALA A 192 -3.47 23.21 -23.24
C ALA A 192 -2.02 23.08 -23.72
N GLY A 193 -1.61 21.90 -24.21
CA GLY A 193 -0.24 21.62 -24.60
C GLY A 193 0.74 21.54 -23.41
N THR A 194 0.25 21.34 -22.20
CA THR A 194 1.05 21.33 -20.96
C THR A 194 2.18 20.30 -21.01
N PHE A 195 1.96 19.16 -21.64
CA PHE A 195 2.96 18.08 -21.70
C PHE A 195 4.02 18.28 -22.78
N VAL A 196 3.85 19.22 -23.70
CA VAL A 196 4.80 19.45 -24.80
C VAL A 196 6.08 20.08 -24.25
N ALA A 197 7.22 19.58 -24.70
CA ALA A 197 8.58 19.91 -24.23
C ALA A 197 8.86 19.50 -22.77
N MET A 198 7.99 18.67 -22.17
CA MET A 198 8.16 18.19 -20.81
C MET A 198 9.07 16.96 -20.79
N PRO A 199 10.08 16.92 -19.90
CA PRO A 199 10.88 15.72 -19.72
C PRO A 199 10.05 14.61 -19.05
N LEU A 200 10.20 13.39 -19.54
CA LEU A 200 9.77 12.21 -18.81
C LEU A 200 10.81 11.93 -17.73
N THR A 201 10.39 11.97 -16.48
CA THR A 201 11.24 11.62 -15.34
C THR A 201 10.84 10.25 -14.83
N GLY A 202 11.80 9.45 -14.34
CA GLY A 202 11.51 8.08 -13.93
C GLY A 202 12.16 7.68 -12.61
N PHE A 203 11.48 6.88 -11.82
CA PHE A 203 12.02 6.24 -10.63
C PHE A 203 12.43 4.81 -10.95
N GLY A 204 13.75 4.61 -11.14
CA GLY A 204 14.33 3.27 -11.26
C GLY A 204 13.80 2.40 -12.40
N GLY A 205 13.29 3.00 -13.50
CA GLY A 205 12.81 2.28 -14.68
C GLY A 205 11.41 1.66 -14.56
N ARG A 206 10.73 1.85 -13.43
CA ARG A 206 9.40 1.23 -13.21
C ARG A 206 8.22 2.16 -13.44
N THR A 207 8.44 3.46 -13.35
CA THR A 207 7.39 4.48 -13.43
C THR A 207 7.92 5.69 -14.16
N LEU A 208 7.14 6.22 -15.08
CA LEU A 208 7.40 7.52 -15.71
C LEU A 208 6.50 8.57 -15.07
N LYS A 209 7.00 9.78 -14.95
CA LYS A 209 6.22 10.92 -14.47
C LYS A 209 6.12 11.99 -15.55
N LEU A 210 4.92 12.55 -15.66
CA LEU A 210 4.61 13.80 -16.34
C LEU A 210 4.27 14.83 -15.26
N GLU A 211 5.15 15.79 -15.03
CA GLU A 211 5.01 16.82 -14.00
C GLU A 211 4.32 18.07 -14.56
N GLY A 212 3.86 18.99 -13.71
CA GLY A 212 3.42 20.32 -14.13
C GLY A 212 1.93 20.48 -14.42
N LEU A 213 1.07 19.63 -13.86
CA LEU A 213 -0.38 19.76 -14.02
C LEU A 213 -0.98 21.04 -13.39
N GLY A 214 -0.22 21.87 -12.69
CA GLY A 214 -0.70 23.12 -12.10
C GLY A 214 -1.77 22.91 -11.03
N ALA A 215 -1.48 23.26 -9.80
CA ALA A 215 -2.16 22.87 -8.58
C ALA A 215 -3.55 23.50 -8.32
N GLU A 216 -4.28 24.06 -9.28
CA GLU A 216 -5.51 24.77 -8.98
C GLU A 216 -6.79 23.92 -8.90
N ALA A 217 -6.76 22.68 -9.34
CA ALA A 217 -7.92 21.80 -9.25
C ALA A 217 -7.49 20.34 -9.03
N SER A 218 -7.48 19.93 -7.78
CA SER A 218 -7.27 18.52 -7.46
C SER A 218 -8.61 17.78 -7.50
N PRO A 219 -8.84 16.88 -8.46
CA PRO A 219 -10.01 16.04 -8.41
C PRO A 219 -9.97 15.20 -7.13
N PRO A 220 -11.12 14.91 -6.52
CA PRO A 220 -11.17 14.02 -5.39
C PRO A 220 -10.58 12.68 -5.81
N LEU A 221 -10.02 11.93 -4.83
CA LEU A 221 -9.54 10.57 -5.08
C LEU A 221 -10.72 9.71 -5.56
N GLU A 222 -10.73 9.37 -6.84
CA GLU A 222 -11.75 8.53 -7.46
C GLU A 222 -11.29 7.09 -7.32
N ARG A 223 -11.85 6.40 -6.32
CA ARG A 223 -11.52 5.01 -6.02
C ARG A 223 -12.50 4.10 -6.73
N ASP A 224 -12.11 3.59 -7.88
CA ASP A 224 -12.78 2.44 -8.47
C ASP A 224 -11.93 1.19 -8.17
N PHE A 225 -12.47 0.30 -7.34
CA PHE A 225 -11.80 -0.95 -6.96
C PHE A 225 -11.72 -1.97 -8.11
N GLY A 226 -12.27 -1.65 -9.26
CA GLY A 226 -12.14 -2.45 -10.49
C GLY A 226 -10.88 -2.15 -11.28
N PHE A 227 -10.11 -1.12 -10.91
CA PHE A 227 -8.89 -0.72 -11.62
C PHE A 227 -7.65 -0.90 -10.75
N PHE A 228 -6.63 -1.48 -11.37
CA PHE A 228 -5.38 -1.83 -10.72
C PHE A 228 -4.22 -1.06 -11.34
N HIS A 229 -3.20 -0.82 -10.55
CA HIS A 229 -1.94 -0.21 -11.01
C HIS A 229 -1.08 -1.26 -11.73
N LEU A 230 -1.49 -1.64 -12.93
CA LEU A 230 -0.79 -2.58 -13.80
C LEU A 230 0.13 -1.83 -14.76
N ALA A 231 1.05 -2.56 -15.41
CA ALA A 231 1.89 -2.03 -16.48
C ALA A 231 1.01 -1.38 -17.57
N GLY A 232 1.37 -0.17 -17.98
CA GLY A 232 0.58 0.65 -18.89
C GLY A 232 -0.46 1.54 -18.22
N SER A 233 -0.81 1.35 -16.95
CA SER A 233 -1.80 2.20 -16.28
C SER A 233 -1.28 3.62 -16.09
N LEU A 234 -2.20 4.60 -16.24
CA LEU A 234 -1.99 5.98 -15.88
C LEU A 234 -2.72 6.26 -14.57
N SER A 235 -2.02 6.88 -13.63
CA SER A 235 -2.60 7.30 -12.37
C SER A 235 -2.10 8.66 -11.90
N THR A 236 -2.89 9.31 -11.05
CA THR A 236 -2.51 10.58 -10.43
C THR A 236 -1.49 10.35 -9.31
N ILE A 237 -0.51 11.25 -9.18
CA ILE A 237 0.34 11.31 -7.98
C ILE A 237 -0.19 12.43 -7.11
N GLN A 238 -0.51 12.06 -5.86
CA GLN A 238 -0.94 13.02 -4.86
C GLN A 238 0.27 13.52 -4.07
N LYS A 239 0.35 14.82 -3.87
CA LYS A 239 1.27 15.38 -2.87
C LYS A 239 0.76 15.04 -1.47
N PRO A 240 1.67 14.76 -0.52
CA PRO A 240 1.31 14.74 0.89
C PRO A 240 0.86 16.15 1.29
N GLY A 241 -0.44 16.34 1.43
CA GLY A 241 -1.10 17.56 1.90
C GLY A 241 -1.75 17.36 3.25
N GLU A 242 -2.38 18.41 3.79
CA GLU A 242 -3.24 18.29 4.96
C GLU A 242 -4.42 17.34 4.68
N PRO A 243 -4.97 16.63 5.69
CA PRO A 243 -6.09 15.74 5.50
C PRO A 243 -7.30 16.47 4.88
N GLY A 244 -7.61 16.16 3.62
CA GLY A 244 -8.70 16.76 2.86
C GLY A 244 -8.28 17.64 1.68
N GLU A 245 -7.01 18.03 1.59
CA GLU A 245 -6.43 18.74 0.45
C GLU A 245 -5.53 17.77 -0.34
N GLN A 246 -5.99 17.38 -1.51
CA GLN A 246 -5.23 16.50 -2.40
C GLN A 246 -4.82 17.30 -3.63
N GLU A 247 -3.59 17.78 -3.64
CA GLU A 247 -3.01 18.36 -4.85
C GLU A 247 -2.47 17.25 -5.76
N VAL A 248 -2.95 17.22 -6.99
CA VAL A 248 -2.37 16.38 -8.05
C VAL A 248 -1.42 17.25 -8.86
N ASP A 249 -0.13 17.04 -8.73
CA ASP A 249 0.87 17.82 -9.49
C ASP A 249 1.46 17.04 -10.65
N SER A 250 1.24 15.74 -10.71
CA SER A 250 1.83 14.91 -11.73
C SER A 250 0.99 13.66 -12.02
N ILE A 251 1.21 13.11 -13.20
CA ILE A 251 0.69 11.83 -13.65
C ILE A 251 1.84 10.85 -13.68
N GLN A 252 1.58 9.63 -13.25
CA GLN A 252 2.50 8.51 -13.44
C GLN A 252 1.97 7.55 -14.51
N ILE A 253 2.90 7.05 -15.31
CA ILE A 253 2.70 5.94 -16.23
C ILE A 253 3.50 4.77 -15.68
N LEU A 254 2.85 3.65 -15.45
CA LEU A 254 3.49 2.48 -14.90
C LEU A 254 4.10 1.62 -16.01
N LEU A 255 5.38 1.33 -15.91
CA LEU A 255 6.07 0.39 -16.81
C LEU A 255 6.02 -1.05 -16.29
N GLU A 256 5.73 -1.23 -15.00
CA GLU A 256 5.56 -2.51 -14.32
C GLU A 256 4.37 -2.44 -13.35
N ASP A 257 3.86 -3.61 -12.98
CA ASP A 257 2.76 -3.69 -12.02
C ASP A 257 3.17 -3.13 -10.65
N ASN A 258 2.33 -2.25 -10.09
CA ASN A 258 2.53 -1.67 -8.77
C ASN A 258 1.24 -1.72 -7.93
N THR A 259 0.83 -2.90 -7.56
CA THR A 259 -0.40 -3.13 -6.78
C THR A 259 -0.36 -2.51 -5.36
N PHE A 260 0.80 -1.99 -4.91
CA PHE A 260 0.87 -1.22 -3.66
C PHE A 260 0.15 0.13 -3.73
N ALA A 261 0.01 0.69 -4.93
CA ALA A 261 -0.69 1.94 -5.14
C ALA A 261 -2.22 1.77 -5.24
N ASP A 262 -2.72 0.52 -5.29
CA ASP A 262 -4.15 0.25 -5.40
C ASP A 262 -4.91 0.82 -4.21
N GLY A 263 -5.94 1.63 -4.50
CA GLY A 263 -6.73 2.35 -3.51
C GLY A 263 -6.05 3.59 -2.89
N GLN A 264 -4.81 3.93 -3.29
CA GLN A 264 -4.10 5.13 -2.83
C GLN A 264 -4.02 6.23 -3.88
N ALA A 265 -4.14 5.88 -5.15
CA ALA A 265 -4.14 6.80 -6.28
C ALA A 265 -5.27 6.44 -7.24
N THR A 266 -5.71 7.42 -8.04
CA THR A 266 -6.75 7.22 -9.05
C THR A 266 -6.12 6.69 -10.32
N VAL A 267 -6.50 5.48 -10.75
CA VAL A 267 -6.22 4.98 -12.09
C VAL A 267 -7.28 5.54 -13.04
N PHE A 268 -6.88 6.36 -13.99
CA PHE A 268 -7.80 7.05 -14.90
C PHE A 268 -7.57 6.74 -16.39
N GLY A 269 -6.59 5.93 -16.71
CA GLY A 269 -6.30 5.54 -18.08
C GLY A 269 -5.33 4.38 -18.19
N SER A 270 -5.14 3.91 -19.42
CA SER A 270 -4.16 2.87 -19.74
C SER A 270 -3.58 3.10 -21.13
N ILE A 271 -2.32 2.69 -21.35
CA ILE A 271 -1.71 2.64 -22.66
C ILE A 271 -2.34 1.51 -23.46
N THR A 272 -2.90 1.85 -24.60
CA THR A 272 -3.56 0.92 -25.53
C THR A 272 -2.65 0.46 -26.66
N ALA A 273 -1.56 1.21 -26.94
CA ALA A 273 -0.57 0.86 -27.95
C ALA A 273 0.79 1.51 -27.62
N GLY A 274 1.89 0.84 -27.98
CA GLY A 274 3.26 1.38 -27.87
C GLY A 274 3.93 1.22 -26.51
N LEU A 275 3.33 0.45 -25.57
CA LEU A 275 3.91 0.25 -24.23
C LEU A 275 5.24 -0.49 -24.26
N ASP A 276 5.33 -1.58 -25.04
CA ASP A 276 6.51 -2.44 -25.04
C ASP A 276 7.74 -1.73 -25.66
N GLU A 277 7.52 -0.95 -26.70
CA GLU A 277 8.56 -0.13 -27.34
C GLU A 277 9.06 0.95 -26.39
N LEU A 278 8.15 1.69 -25.75
CA LEU A 278 8.47 2.72 -24.77
C LEU A 278 9.22 2.13 -23.57
N LYS A 279 8.72 1.03 -23.02
CA LYS A 279 9.32 0.31 -21.89
C LYS A 279 10.73 -0.17 -22.22
N THR A 280 10.90 -0.79 -23.38
CA THR A 280 12.21 -1.29 -23.85
C THR A 280 13.20 -0.15 -24.01
N ALA A 281 12.78 0.95 -24.64
CA ALA A 281 13.61 2.13 -24.83
C ALA A 281 14.11 2.68 -23.49
N ILE A 282 13.21 2.86 -22.51
CA ILE A 282 13.56 3.47 -21.22
C ILE A 282 14.41 2.55 -20.36
N ILE A 283 14.09 1.25 -20.29
CA ILE A 283 14.83 0.29 -19.43
C ILE A 283 16.23 0.03 -19.98
N SER A 284 16.40 0.03 -21.31
CA SER A 284 17.68 -0.21 -21.95
C SER A 284 18.51 1.05 -22.18
N ALA A 285 17.97 2.24 -21.90
CA ALA A 285 18.67 3.51 -22.10
C ALA A 285 19.83 3.67 -21.12
N ASP A 286 20.90 4.28 -21.61
CA ASP A 286 21.96 4.79 -20.76
C ASP A 286 21.36 5.86 -19.81
N PRO A 287 21.76 5.94 -18.53
CA PRO A 287 21.28 6.95 -17.58
C PRO A 287 21.43 8.42 -18.05
N GLU A 288 22.30 8.69 -19.00
CA GLU A 288 22.47 10.04 -19.59
C GLU A 288 21.41 10.36 -20.66
N ILE A 289 20.67 9.37 -21.16
CA ILE A 289 19.62 9.59 -22.18
C ILE A 289 18.37 10.14 -21.49
N THR A 290 17.94 11.30 -21.99
CA THR A 290 16.70 11.95 -21.53
C THR A 290 15.61 11.79 -22.59
N PHE A 291 14.38 11.66 -22.14
CA PHE A 291 13.20 11.54 -22.98
C PHE A 291 12.33 12.77 -22.80
N THR A 292 11.84 13.32 -23.88
CA THR A 292 11.00 14.54 -23.88
C THR A 292 9.73 14.30 -24.69
N VAL A 293 8.59 14.72 -24.17
CA VAL A 293 7.33 14.72 -24.92
C VAL A 293 7.39 15.80 -25.98
N THR A 294 7.34 15.41 -27.26
CA THR A 294 7.35 16.34 -28.39
C THR A 294 5.96 16.65 -28.93
N SER A 295 5.00 15.75 -28.67
CA SER A 295 3.59 15.97 -29.04
C SER A 295 2.67 15.15 -28.11
N ALA A 296 1.51 15.74 -27.78
CA ALA A 296 0.38 15.06 -27.17
C ALA A 296 -0.89 15.55 -27.89
N THR A 297 -1.64 14.64 -28.50
CA THR A 297 -2.76 15.00 -29.37
C THR A 297 -3.95 14.08 -29.10
N VAL A 298 -5.14 14.67 -28.91
CA VAL A 298 -6.40 13.94 -28.83
C VAL A 298 -6.72 13.34 -30.21
N LEU A 299 -7.14 12.06 -30.23
CA LEU A 299 -7.46 11.30 -31.46
C LEU A 299 -8.95 11.34 -31.80
#